data_2dc0168f7b14ae92bb9eafecb85cb486
#
_entry.id   2dc0168f7b14ae92bb9eafecb85cb486
#
_cell.length_a   1.000
_cell.length_b   1.000
_cell.length_c   1.000
_cell.angle_alpha   90.00
_cell.angle_beta   90.00
_cell.angle_gamma   90.00
#
_symmetry.space_group_name_H-M   'P 1'
#
loop_
_entity.id
_entity.type
_entity.pdbx_description
1 polymer ?
#
loop_
_entity_poly.entity_id
_entity_poly.type
_entity_poly.pdbx_seq_one_letter_code
_entity_poly.pdbx_strand_id
1 'polypeptide(L)'
;MLRMNNNILPSFDETTYEAHFLKQDNLPFIFHKDTIVHQGNRCTPNLHLNLELLYFVAGSGSVICDGKAFAVQQGDVAVINSCEIHTVTTTDFVQYFCLIVDNDFCAANVADMSKLQFVSLIKNDRARVLFEQVIQEFDSRDTFRDAGIQCAVQQLLLFLCRNYSEPKPADKKQDRARESVWTAVEFMKQNLGKKLTVEQIATSVGFSKYYFLRLFSAHTGYTVTRYLNLLRCDRAKQLLLSGCTVKETAVLCGFENISYFTKVFKTYTGLLPGEVKRN
;
A
#
# COMPACT_ATOMS: atom_id res chain seq x y z
N MET A 1 20.69 15.77 -35.46
CA MET A 1 19.50 14.94 -35.79
C MET A 1 19.61 13.64 -35.01
N LEU A 2 19.28 13.67 -33.71
CA LEU A 2 19.32 12.52 -32.81
C LEU A 2 17.91 11.89 -32.79
N ARG A 3 17.82 10.66 -33.24
CA ARG A 3 16.60 9.87 -33.22
C ARG A 3 16.24 9.62 -31.75
N MET A 4 15.10 10.18 -31.31
CA MET A 4 14.45 9.77 -30.08
C MET A 4 14.00 8.31 -30.26
N ASN A 5 14.64 7.42 -29.54
CA ASN A 5 14.14 6.07 -29.36
C ASN A 5 12.81 6.16 -28.60
N ASN A 6 11.72 5.81 -29.26
CA ASN A 6 10.45 5.48 -28.63
C ASN A 6 10.66 4.23 -27.76
N ASN A 7 11.16 4.43 -26.53
CA ASN A 7 11.09 3.40 -25.53
C ASN A 7 9.64 3.32 -25.03
N ILE A 8 9.04 2.24 -25.47
CA ILE A 8 7.82 1.62 -25.01
C ILE A 8 7.67 1.87 -23.50
N LEU A 9 6.67 2.69 -23.14
CA LEU A 9 6.18 2.80 -21.77
C LEU A 9 5.87 1.37 -21.29
N PRO A 10 6.37 0.93 -20.12
CA PRO A 10 5.97 -0.37 -19.59
C PRO A 10 4.46 -0.37 -19.44
N SER A 11 3.84 -1.45 -19.90
CA SER A 11 2.40 -1.66 -19.82
C SER A 11 1.99 -1.58 -18.35
N PHE A 12 1.23 -0.53 -18.00
CA PHE A 12 0.71 -0.29 -16.66
C PHE A 12 -0.35 -1.33 -16.33
N ASP A 13 0.05 -2.38 -15.67
CA ASP A 13 -0.84 -3.33 -15.02
C ASP A 13 -0.25 -3.82 -13.70
N GLU A 14 0.18 -2.89 -12.87
CA GLU A 14 0.67 -3.19 -11.54
C GLU A 14 -0.07 -2.38 -10.48
N THR A 15 -1.35 -2.67 -10.33
CA THR A 15 -2.04 -2.39 -9.07
C THR A 15 -1.63 -3.46 -8.07
N THR A 16 -0.48 -3.27 -7.48
CA THR A 16 0.02 -4.13 -6.43
C THR A 16 -0.67 -3.77 -5.13
N TYR A 17 -1.46 -4.69 -4.61
CA TYR A 17 -1.68 -4.76 -3.19
C TYR A 17 -0.32 -5.05 -2.54
N GLU A 18 0.23 -4.08 -1.85
CA GLU A 18 1.45 -4.26 -1.08
C GLU A 18 1.16 -5.13 0.14
N ALA A 19 1.42 -6.43 0.01
CA ALA A 19 1.62 -7.27 1.17
C ALA A 19 2.91 -6.77 1.83
N HIS A 20 2.76 -5.91 2.85
CA HIS A 20 3.89 -5.32 3.57
C HIS A 20 4.66 -6.39 4.33
N PHE A 21 5.47 -7.16 3.64
CA PHE A 21 6.65 -7.76 4.23
C PHE A 21 7.70 -6.64 4.31
N LEU A 22 7.69 -5.90 5.40
CA LEU A 22 8.61 -4.80 5.69
C LEU A 22 10.05 -5.30 5.87
N LYS A 23 10.64 -5.83 4.79
CA LYS A 23 12.07 -6.07 4.67
C LYS A 23 12.44 -6.06 3.20
N GLN A 24 12.53 -4.89 2.62
CA GLN A 24 13.30 -4.70 1.42
C GLN A 24 14.76 -4.56 1.88
N ASP A 25 15.63 -5.50 1.50
CA ASP A 25 17.07 -5.49 1.84
C ASP A 25 17.40 -5.40 3.34
N ASN A 26 16.61 -5.99 4.24
CA ASN A 26 16.72 -5.87 5.71
C ASN A 26 16.43 -4.47 6.29
N LEU A 27 15.99 -3.51 5.50
CA LEU A 27 15.57 -2.19 5.96
C LEU A 27 14.11 -2.21 6.44
N PRO A 28 13.76 -1.44 7.50
CA PRO A 28 12.40 -1.34 8.01
C PRO A 28 11.54 -0.36 7.19
N PHE A 29 11.73 -0.35 5.87
CA PHE A 29 11.06 0.55 4.93
C PHE A 29 10.65 -0.18 3.67
N ILE A 30 9.53 0.25 3.06
CA ILE A 30 9.21 0.00 1.66
C ILE A 30 9.40 1.32 0.94
N PHE A 31 10.16 1.30 -0.14
CA PHE A 31 10.41 2.49 -0.94
C PHE A 31 10.35 2.15 -2.42
N HIS A 32 9.49 2.84 -3.15
CA HIS A 32 9.35 2.66 -4.59
C HIS A 32 8.84 3.93 -5.27
N LYS A 33 8.92 3.95 -6.59
CA LYS A 33 8.42 5.02 -7.44
C LYS A 33 7.25 4.52 -8.27
N ASP A 34 6.11 5.21 -8.18
CA ASP A 34 4.92 4.90 -8.93
C ASP A 34 4.62 5.94 -10.00
N THR A 35 3.98 5.48 -11.08
CA THR A 35 3.42 6.34 -12.10
C THR A 35 2.02 5.87 -12.44
N ILE A 36 1.04 6.76 -12.31
CA ILE A 36 -0.35 6.50 -12.69
C ILE A 36 -0.66 7.36 -13.91
N VAL A 37 -1.27 6.76 -14.93
CA VAL A 37 -1.75 7.45 -16.13
C VAL A 37 -3.25 7.30 -16.28
N HIS A 38 -3.87 8.28 -16.91
CA HIS A 38 -5.31 8.30 -17.15
C HIS A 38 -5.76 7.14 -18.04
N GLN A 39 -6.91 6.61 -17.74
CA GLN A 39 -7.72 5.55 -18.34
C GLN A 39 -7.46 4.14 -17.79
N GLY A 40 -8.26 3.82 -16.77
CA GLY A 40 -8.54 2.45 -16.34
C GLY A 40 -7.88 2.00 -15.05
N ASN A 41 -6.80 2.60 -14.64
CA ASN A 41 -6.16 2.25 -13.38
C ASN A 41 -6.70 3.11 -12.23
N ARG A 42 -7.83 2.68 -11.66
CA ARG A 42 -8.12 3.04 -10.28
C ARG A 42 -7.15 2.22 -9.44
N CYS A 43 -6.18 2.90 -8.80
CA CYS A 43 -5.43 2.24 -7.74
C CYS A 43 -6.44 1.58 -6.80
N THR A 44 -6.23 0.30 -6.56
CA THR A 44 -7.02 -0.42 -5.55
C THR A 44 -6.81 0.31 -4.24
N PRO A 45 -7.86 0.71 -3.50
CA PRO A 45 -7.66 1.33 -2.21
C PRO A 45 -6.83 0.43 -1.30
N ASN A 46 -5.78 1.00 -0.72
CA ASN A 46 -4.88 0.33 0.20
C ASN A 46 -5.29 0.63 1.65
N LEU A 47 -5.01 -0.32 2.53
CA LEU A 47 -5.18 -0.19 3.98
C LEU A 47 -4.01 -0.88 4.68
N HIS A 48 -3.30 -0.15 5.52
CA HIS A 48 -2.20 -0.68 6.34
C HIS A 48 -2.06 0.08 7.66
N LEU A 49 -1.31 -0.50 8.62
CA LEU A 49 -1.03 0.12 9.93
C LEU A 49 0.10 1.13 9.90
N ASN A 50 0.97 1.03 8.90
CA ASN A 50 2.18 1.83 8.84
C ASN A 50 1.88 3.24 8.37
N LEU A 51 2.74 4.20 8.77
CA LEU A 51 2.74 5.53 8.18
C LEU A 51 3.28 5.44 6.75
N GLU A 52 2.57 6.04 5.81
CA GLU A 52 3.00 6.15 4.41
C GLU A 52 3.13 7.61 4.01
N LEU A 53 4.18 7.90 3.28
CA LEU A 53 4.48 9.22 2.74
C LEU A 53 4.55 9.13 1.22
N LEU A 54 3.79 9.98 0.52
CA LEU A 54 3.79 10.09 -0.94
C LEU A 54 4.39 11.43 -1.34
N TYR A 55 5.55 11.43 -1.99
CA TYR A 55 6.17 12.62 -2.53
C TYR A 55 5.94 12.71 -4.03
N PHE A 56 5.21 13.73 -4.46
CA PHE A 56 4.82 13.92 -5.86
C PHE A 56 5.92 14.64 -6.63
N VAL A 57 6.47 13.98 -7.66
CA VAL A 57 7.63 14.48 -8.43
C VAL A 57 7.27 14.97 -9.82
N ALA A 58 6.11 14.56 -10.37
CA ALA A 58 5.64 15.05 -11.66
C ALA A 58 4.13 14.86 -11.81
N GLY A 59 3.49 15.70 -12.65
CA GLY A 59 2.06 15.64 -12.91
C GLY A 59 1.21 16.14 -11.76
N SER A 60 -0.08 15.77 -11.80
CA SER A 60 -1.07 16.15 -10.79
C SER A 60 -2.16 15.08 -10.64
N GLY A 61 -2.79 15.06 -9.49
CA GLY A 61 -3.84 14.07 -9.20
C GLY A 61 -4.63 14.43 -7.94
N SER A 62 -5.28 13.43 -7.38
CA SER A 62 -5.96 13.51 -6.10
C SER A 62 -5.63 12.28 -5.26
N VAL A 63 -5.39 12.50 -3.98
CA VAL A 63 -5.35 11.45 -2.98
C VAL A 63 -6.71 11.41 -2.30
N ILE A 64 -7.25 10.22 -2.16
CA ILE A 64 -8.51 9.99 -1.45
C ILE A 64 -8.17 9.19 -0.20
N CYS A 65 -8.41 9.77 0.99
CA CYS A 65 -8.23 9.12 2.28
C CYS A 65 -9.55 9.09 3.04
N ASP A 66 -9.99 7.91 3.48
CA ASP A 66 -11.27 7.71 4.20
C ASP A 66 -12.45 8.43 3.51
N GLY A 67 -12.50 8.40 2.18
CA GLY A 67 -13.52 9.05 1.35
C GLY A 67 -13.38 10.56 1.15
N LYS A 68 -12.37 11.20 1.73
CA LYS A 68 -12.06 12.62 1.52
C LYS A 68 -10.97 12.76 0.46
N ALA A 69 -11.25 13.53 -0.58
CA ALA A 69 -10.30 13.79 -1.66
C ALA A 69 -9.59 15.13 -1.46
N PHE A 70 -8.28 15.16 -1.71
CA PHE A 70 -7.50 16.40 -1.80
C PHE A 70 -6.58 16.36 -3.01
N ALA A 71 -6.45 17.51 -3.68
CA ALA A 71 -5.62 17.64 -4.87
C ALA A 71 -4.14 17.68 -4.51
N VAL A 72 -3.32 17.02 -5.33
CA VAL A 72 -1.86 16.96 -5.23
C VAL A 72 -1.20 17.31 -6.54
N GLN A 73 -0.01 17.89 -6.46
CA GLN A 73 0.82 18.24 -7.61
C GLN A 73 2.29 18.08 -7.28
N GLN A 74 3.14 18.27 -8.28
CA GLN A 74 4.59 18.23 -8.09
C GLN A 74 5.05 19.12 -6.92
N GLY A 75 5.90 18.57 -6.06
CA GLY A 75 6.44 19.20 -4.85
C GLY A 75 5.63 18.95 -3.58
N ASP A 76 4.40 18.44 -3.70
CA ASP A 76 3.56 18.13 -2.55
C ASP A 76 4.02 16.81 -1.86
N VAL A 77 3.84 16.75 -0.54
CA VAL A 77 3.98 15.50 0.25
C VAL A 77 2.63 15.18 0.86
N ALA A 78 2.05 14.04 0.49
CA ALA A 78 0.88 13.52 1.19
C ALA A 78 1.31 12.56 2.30
N VAL A 79 0.59 12.61 3.42
CA VAL A 79 0.78 11.71 4.56
C VAL A 79 -0.48 10.88 4.73
N ILE A 80 -0.30 9.59 4.69
CA ILE A 80 -1.35 8.61 4.94
C ILE A 80 -1.14 8.09 6.36
N ASN A 81 -2.07 8.40 7.23
CA ASN A 81 -2.00 7.97 8.62
C ASN A 81 -2.30 6.47 8.75
N SER A 82 -1.85 5.89 9.85
CA SER A 82 -2.15 4.49 10.20
C SER A 82 -3.64 4.19 10.09
N CYS A 83 -3.99 3.10 9.41
CA CYS A 83 -5.36 2.63 9.19
C CYS A 83 -6.25 3.56 8.35
N GLU A 84 -5.71 4.47 7.56
CA GLU A 84 -6.48 5.22 6.57
C GLU A 84 -6.57 4.43 5.26
N ILE A 85 -7.79 4.26 4.77
CA ILE A 85 -8.00 3.70 3.43
C ILE A 85 -7.72 4.79 2.43
N HIS A 86 -6.78 4.53 1.53
CA HIS A 86 -6.35 5.54 0.58
C HIS A 86 -6.19 5.00 -0.83
N THR A 87 -6.27 5.90 -1.79
CA THR A 87 -5.98 5.66 -3.20
C THR A 87 -5.52 6.94 -3.87
N VAL A 88 -4.67 6.82 -4.88
CA VAL A 88 -4.26 7.93 -5.73
C VAL A 88 -4.97 7.83 -7.07
N THR A 89 -5.48 8.96 -7.58
CA THR A 89 -6.18 9.06 -8.86
C THR A 89 -5.67 10.23 -9.67
N THR A 90 -5.76 10.15 -11.00
CA THR A 90 -5.42 11.28 -11.89
C THR A 90 -6.33 11.28 -13.11
N THR A 91 -6.50 12.43 -13.74
CA THR A 91 -7.16 12.59 -15.04
C THR A 91 -6.19 12.64 -16.20
N ASP A 92 -4.90 12.76 -15.95
CA ASP A 92 -3.82 12.79 -16.93
C ASP A 92 -2.71 11.84 -16.52
N PHE A 93 -1.70 12.33 -15.81
CA PHE A 93 -0.68 11.49 -15.21
C PHE A 93 -0.21 12.08 -13.88
N VAL A 94 0.26 11.19 -12.98
CA VAL A 94 0.93 11.58 -11.75
C VAL A 94 2.04 10.58 -11.44
N GLN A 95 3.17 11.09 -10.97
CA GLN A 95 4.30 10.29 -10.55
C GLN A 95 4.74 10.71 -9.14
N TYR A 96 4.96 9.72 -8.29
CA TYR A 96 5.36 9.95 -6.90
C TYR A 96 6.27 8.85 -6.39
N PHE A 97 7.04 9.16 -5.35
CA PHE A 97 7.71 8.16 -4.52
C PHE A 97 6.81 7.81 -3.34
N CYS A 98 6.72 6.53 -3.04
CA CYS A 98 6.06 5.97 -1.87
C CYS A 98 7.13 5.54 -0.87
N LEU A 99 7.00 6.00 0.38
CA LEU A 99 7.82 5.56 1.50
C LEU A 99 6.88 5.07 2.61
N ILE A 100 6.90 3.78 2.90
CA ILE A 100 6.18 3.18 4.01
C ILE A 100 7.18 2.83 5.10
N VAL A 101 6.91 3.30 6.31
CA VAL A 101 7.83 3.16 7.44
C VAL A 101 7.26 2.22 8.48
N ASP A 102 8.07 1.24 8.88
CA ASP A 102 7.71 0.28 9.90
C ASP A 102 7.40 0.96 11.25
N ASN A 103 6.30 0.59 11.88
CA ASN A 103 5.86 1.18 13.14
C ASN A 103 6.81 0.89 14.29
N ASP A 104 7.44 -0.29 14.34
CA ASP A 104 8.40 -0.64 15.38
C ASP A 104 9.67 0.21 15.23
N PHE A 105 10.11 0.46 13.98
CA PHE A 105 11.20 1.39 13.72
C PHE A 105 10.84 2.82 14.17
N CYS A 106 9.65 3.29 13.83
CA CYS A 106 9.17 4.61 14.26
C CYS A 106 9.16 4.74 15.79
N ALA A 107 8.57 3.77 16.48
CA ALA A 107 8.46 3.78 17.93
C ALA A 107 9.82 3.74 18.65
N ALA A 108 10.77 2.99 18.09
CA ALA A 108 12.13 2.87 18.66
C ALA A 108 12.99 4.12 18.43
N ASN A 109 12.77 4.87 17.33
CA ASN A 109 13.72 5.92 16.90
C ASN A 109 13.16 7.33 16.92
N VAL A 110 11.83 7.54 16.85
CA VAL A 110 11.19 8.86 16.78
C VAL A 110 10.01 8.96 17.71
N ALA A 111 8.91 8.27 17.42
CA ALA A 111 7.67 8.29 18.17
C ALA A 111 6.75 7.13 17.76
N ASP A 112 5.80 6.78 18.62
CA ASP A 112 4.71 5.87 18.31
C ASP A 112 3.70 6.59 17.38
N MET A 113 3.78 6.31 16.08
CA MET A 113 2.96 6.96 15.05
C MET A 113 1.47 6.66 15.20
N SER A 114 1.11 5.56 15.88
CA SER A 114 -0.29 5.22 16.14
C SER A 114 -1.00 6.21 17.08
N LYS A 115 -0.22 6.96 17.85
CA LYS A 115 -0.70 8.00 18.80
C LYS A 115 -0.73 9.40 18.20
N LEU A 116 -0.29 9.55 16.96
CA LEU A 116 -0.22 10.82 16.27
C LEU A 116 -1.20 10.84 15.10
N GLN A 117 -1.74 12.01 14.83
CA GLN A 117 -2.53 12.31 13.64
C GLN A 117 -1.78 13.37 12.84
N PHE A 118 -1.38 13.03 11.63
CA PHE A 118 -0.70 13.95 10.73
C PHE A 118 -1.69 14.67 9.83
N VAL A 119 -1.32 15.87 9.42
CA VAL A 119 -1.99 16.59 8.34
C VAL A 119 -1.77 15.81 7.03
N SER A 120 -2.85 15.56 6.29
CA SER A 120 -2.80 14.69 5.10
C SER A 120 -2.05 15.29 3.90
N LEU A 121 -1.90 16.61 3.83
CA LEU A 121 -1.20 17.30 2.73
C LEU A 121 -0.25 18.35 3.26
N ILE A 122 1.01 18.26 2.87
CA ILE A 122 2.10 19.16 3.27
C ILE A 122 2.66 19.84 2.03
N LYS A 123 2.61 21.17 2.01
CA LYS A 123 3.18 22.06 0.99
C LYS A 123 4.30 22.86 1.63
N ASN A 124 5.48 22.25 1.74
CA ASN A 124 6.60 22.84 2.47
C ASN A 124 7.94 22.45 1.83
N ASP A 125 8.76 23.44 1.48
CA ASP A 125 10.06 23.20 0.84
C ASP A 125 11.02 22.39 1.71
N ARG A 126 10.96 22.52 3.05
CA ARG A 126 11.83 21.72 3.93
C ARG A 126 11.42 20.25 3.95
N ALA A 127 10.11 19.96 3.94
CA ALA A 127 9.61 18.58 3.81
C ALA A 127 10.07 17.96 2.48
N ARG A 128 9.97 18.72 1.40
CA ARG A 128 10.45 18.32 0.06
C ARG A 128 11.94 17.99 0.09
N VAL A 129 12.78 18.89 0.58
CA VAL A 129 14.23 18.69 0.63
C VAL A 129 14.59 17.45 1.48
N LEU A 130 13.92 17.23 2.60
CA LEU A 130 14.13 16.07 3.44
C LEU A 130 13.73 14.76 2.73
N PHE A 131 12.64 14.77 1.96
CA PHE A 131 12.25 13.60 1.18
C PHE A 131 13.23 13.34 0.02
N GLU A 132 13.70 14.39 -0.64
CA GLU A 132 14.74 14.29 -1.69
C GLU A 132 16.05 13.70 -1.13
N GLN A 133 16.43 14.02 0.11
CA GLN A 133 17.55 13.37 0.80
C GLN A 133 17.30 11.85 1.00
N VAL A 134 16.09 11.46 1.36
CA VAL A 134 15.75 10.02 1.44
C VAL A 134 15.94 9.34 0.09
N ILE A 135 15.47 9.95 -1.02
CA ILE A 135 15.67 9.42 -2.37
C ILE A 135 17.15 9.24 -2.68
N GLN A 136 17.98 10.27 -2.38
CA GLN A 136 19.43 10.24 -2.63
C GLN A 136 20.11 9.09 -1.88
N GLU A 137 19.73 8.85 -0.62
CA GLU A 137 20.29 7.74 0.16
C GLU A 137 19.84 6.37 -0.38
N PHE A 138 18.61 6.22 -0.84
CA PHE A 138 18.16 4.99 -1.48
C PHE A 138 18.89 4.69 -2.79
N ASP A 139 19.29 5.73 -3.53
CA ASP A 139 20.04 5.62 -4.79
C ASP A 139 21.56 5.48 -4.55
N SER A 140 22.04 5.72 -3.33
CA SER A 140 23.47 5.59 -2.98
C SER A 140 23.95 4.15 -3.11
N ARG A 141 25.22 3.99 -3.47
CA ARG A 141 25.90 2.70 -3.61
C ARG A 141 27.08 2.54 -2.65
N ASP A 142 27.23 3.45 -1.70
CA ASP A 142 28.31 3.39 -0.73
C ASP A 142 28.04 2.35 0.38
N THR A 143 29.11 2.05 1.14
CA THR A 143 29.05 1.04 2.21
C THR A 143 28.15 1.44 3.38
N PHE A 144 27.86 2.73 3.54
CA PHE A 144 27.05 3.27 4.64
C PHE A 144 25.61 3.57 4.23
N ARG A 145 25.19 3.16 3.02
CA ARG A 145 23.87 3.39 2.44
C ARG A 145 22.73 3.14 3.43
N ASP A 146 22.73 1.99 4.07
CA ASP A 146 21.62 1.60 4.97
C ASP A 146 21.55 2.49 6.21
N ALA A 147 22.70 2.93 6.74
CA ALA A 147 22.74 3.89 7.83
C ALA A 147 22.29 5.29 7.37
N GLY A 148 22.71 5.70 6.17
CA GLY A 148 22.28 6.95 5.54
C GLY A 148 20.76 7.01 5.36
N ILE A 149 20.15 5.95 4.80
CA ILE A 149 18.69 5.82 4.66
C ILE A 149 17.99 5.98 6.01
N GLN A 150 18.43 5.24 7.04
CA GLN A 150 17.83 5.34 8.36
C GLN A 150 17.90 6.75 8.94
N CYS A 151 19.04 7.41 8.83
CA CYS A 151 19.22 8.78 9.28
C CYS A 151 18.32 9.76 8.52
N ALA A 152 18.24 9.66 7.20
CA ALA A 152 17.42 10.54 6.37
C ALA A 152 15.93 10.37 6.68
N VAL A 153 15.45 9.11 6.80
CA VAL A 153 14.06 8.81 7.19
C VAL A 153 13.75 9.34 8.58
N GLN A 154 14.64 9.14 9.58
CA GLN A 154 14.45 9.69 10.92
C GLN A 154 14.35 11.20 10.93
N GLN A 155 15.20 11.91 10.16
CA GLN A 155 15.14 13.37 10.05
C GLN A 155 13.81 13.85 9.46
N LEU A 156 13.35 13.20 8.39
CA LEU A 156 12.06 13.50 7.77
C LEU A 156 10.92 13.29 8.77
N LEU A 157 10.86 12.12 9.42
CA LEU A 157 9.82 11.80 10.40
C LEU A 157 9.84 12.79 11.59
N LEU A 158 11.03 13.10 12.13
CA LEU A 158 11.15 14.05 13.24
C LEU A 158 10.64 15.45 12.84
N PHE A 159 10.95 15.89 11.62
CA PHE A 159 10.42 17.16 11.09
C PHE A 159 8.90 17.13 10.98
N LEU A 160 8.32 16.05 10.45
CA LEU A 160 6.87 15.89 10.33
C LEU A 160 6.19 15.84 11.70
N CYS A 161 6.73 15.09 12.66
CA CYS A 161 6.19 15.02 14.02
C CYS A 161 6.16 16.40 14.72
N ARG A 162 7.19 17.21 14.51
CA ARG A 162 7.29 18.53 15.17
C ARG A 162 6.38 19.60 14.58
N ASN A 163 6.09 19.52 13.29
CA ASN A 163 5.45 20.62 12.56
C ASN A 163 4.07 20.29 12.01
N TYR A 164 3.75 18.99 11.85
CA TYR A 164 2.57 18.54 11.10
C TYR A 164 1.81 17.40 11.78
N SER A 165 2.06 17.17 13.08
CA SER A 165 1.30 16.19 13.83
C SER A 165 0.71 16.79 15.10
N GLU A 166 -0.41 16.21 15.51
CA GLU A 166 -1.08 16.46 16.79
C GLU A 166 -1.33 15.12 17.49
N PRO A 167 -1.51 15.10 18.81
CA PRO A 167 -1.97 13.90 19.50
C PRO A 167 -3.29 13.40 18.89
N LYS A 168 -3.35 12.14 18.52
CA LYS A 168 -4.56 11.56 17.96
C LYS A 168 -5.68 11.60 18.99
N PRO A 169 -6.87 12.14 18.66
CA PRO A 169 -8.01 12.12 19.55
C PRO A 169 -8.35 10.67 19.93
N ALA A 170 -8.57 10.41 21.21
CA ALA A 170 -8.92 9.09 21.70
C ALA A 170 -10.39 8.74 21.35
N ASP A 171 -10.65 8.30 20.14
CA ASP A 171 -11.92 7.65 19.77
C ASP A 171 -11.79 6.13 19.91
N LYS A 172 -11.91 5.66 21.15
CA LYS A 172 -11.81 4.22 21.50
C LYS A 172 -12.73 3.32 20.68
N LYS A 173 -13.85 3.81 20.18
CA LYS A 173 -14.81 3.01 19.39
C LYS A 173 -14.33 2.88 17.95
N GLN A 174 -13.88 3.95 17.35
CA GLN A 174 -13.38 3.96 15.97
C GLN A 174 -12.03 3.25 15.87
N ASP A 175 -11.16 3.46 16.86
CA ASP A 175 -9.86 2.78 16.93
C ASP A 175 -10.02 1.25 17.07
N ARG A 176 -10.93 0.78 17.95
CA ARG A 176 -11.27 -0.65 18.05
C ARG A 176 -11.84 -1.22 16.76
N ALA A 177 -12.68 -0.48 16.07
CA ALA A 177 -13.26 -0.92 14.80
C ALA A 177 -12.17 -1.09 13.73
N ARG A 178 -11.26 -0.11 13.59
CA ARG A 178 -10.11 -0.15 12.68
C ARG A 178 -9.15 -1.29 13.02
N GLU A 179 -8.79 -1.44 14.28
CA GLU A 179 -7.95 -2.52 14.78
C GLU A 179 -8.55 -3.91 14.48
N SER A 180 -9.86 -4.05 14.67
CA SER A 180 -10.55 -5.31 14.37
C SER A 180 -10.56 -5.63 12.87
N VAL A 181 -10.76 -4.62 12.00
CA VAL A 181 -10.67 -4.79 10.54
C VAL A 181 -9.26 -5.17 10.14
N TRP A 182 -8.25 -4.51 10.72
CA TRP A 182 -6.84 -4.84 10.51
C TRP A 182 -6.54 -6.30 10.94
N THR A 183 -6.91 -6.69 12.15
CA THR A 183 -6.70 -8.06 12.67
C THR A 183 -7.35 -9.10 11.75
N ALA A 184 -8.53 -8.80 11.21
CA ALA A 184 -9.19 -9.65 10.24
C ALA A 184 -8.40 -9.76 8.92
N VAL A 185 -7.84 -8.66 8.43
CA VAL A 185 -7.00 -8.64 7.23
C VAL A 185 -5.73 -9.47 7.44
N GLU A 186 -5.06 -9.31 8.59
CA GLU A 186 -3.89 -10.12 8.93
C GLU A 186 -4.23 -11.61 9.05
N PHE A 187 -5.38 -11.95 9.66
CA PHE A 187 -5.86 -13.32 9.69
C PHE A 187 -6.10 -13.88 8.28
N MET A 188 -6.67 -13.09 7.36
CA MET A 188 -6.83 -13.48 5.95
C MET A 188 -5.47 -13.74 5.29
N LYS A 189 -4.49 -12.85 5.44
CA LYS A 189 -3.14 -12.96 4.87
C LYS A 189 -2.43 -14.23 5.32
N GLN A 190 -2.48 -14.53 6.61
CA GLN A 190 -1.85 -15.72 7.18
C GLN A 190 -2.50 -17.04 6.73
N ASN A 191 -3.74 -16.97 6.24
CA ASN A 191 -4.53 -18.14 5.87
C ASN A 191 -4.96 -18.17 4.39
N LEU A 192 -4.32 -17.41 3.50
CA LEU A 192 -4.72 -17.27 2.08
C LEU A 192 -4.86 -18.61 1.35
N GLY A 193 -3.97 -19.56 1.64
CA GLY A 193 -3.97 -20.89 1.03
C GLY A 193 -5.06 -21.84 1.55
N LYS A 194 -5.82 -21.43 2.58
CA LYS A 194 -6.87 -22.26 3.17
C LYS A 194 -8.26 -21.83 2.67
N LYS A 195 -9.23 -22.76 2.81
CA LYS A 195 -10.63 -22.42 2.63
C LYS A 195 -11.08 -21.51 3.78
N LEU A 196 -11.24 -20.23 3.52
CA LEU A 196 -11.71 -19.24 4.49
C LEU A 196 -13.17 -18.89 4.24
N THR A 197 -13.98 -18.98 5.30
CA THR A 197 -15.37 -18.47 5.28
C THR A 197 -15.44 -17.12 5.98
N VAL A 198 -16.44 -16.34 5.63
CA VAL A 198 -16.69 -15.03 6.28
C VAL A 198 -16.94 -15.20 7.78
N GLU A 199 -17.58 -16.29 8.17
CA GLU A 199 -17.81 -16.65 9.57
C GLU A 199 -16.51 -16.83 10.35
N GLN A 200 -15.56 -17.57 9.77
CA GLN A 200 -14.24 -17.77 10.40
C GLN A 200 -13.49 -16.46 10.58
N ILE A 201 -13.52 -15.59 9.55
CA ILE A 201 -12.89 -14.28 9.61
C ILE A 201 -13.55 -13.39 10.66
N ALA A 202 -14.89 -13.35 10.72
CA ALA A 202 -15.62 -12.59 11.72
C ALA A 202 -15.36 -13.09 13.15
N THR A 203 -15.29 -14.41 13.32
CA THR A 203 -15.01 -15.05 14.61
C THR A 203 -13.60 -14.74 15.10
N SER A 204 -12.60 -14.65 14.20
CA SER A 204 -11.22 -14.33 14.58
C SER A 204 -11.06 -12.95 15.25
N VAL A 205 -12.04 -12.06 15.06
CA VAL A 205 -12.08 -10.72 15.67
C VAL A 205 -13.24 -10.55 16.68
N GLY A 206 -13.90 -11.65 17.05
CA GLY A 206 -14.94 -11.64 18.08
C GLY A 206 -16.27 -11.02 17.65
N PHE A 207 -16.56 -10.94 16.35
CA PHE A 207 -17.80 -10.36 15.84
C PHE A 207 -18.74 -11.40 15.22
N SER A 208 -20.06 -11.07 15.24
CA SER A 208 -21.01 -11.78 14.41
C SER A 208 -20.76 -11.48 12.93
N LYS A 209 -21.05 -12.45 12.05
CA LYS A 209 -20.91 -12.29 10.59
C LYS A 209 -21.52 -11.00 10.06
N TYR A 210 -22.79 -10.72 10.43
CA TYR A 210 -23.52 -9.56 9.89
C TYR A 210 -22.94 -8.22 10.35
N TYR A 211 -22.53 -8.14 11.61
CA TYR A 211 -21.86 -6.94 12.12
C TYR A 211 -20.51 -6.73 11.43
N PHE A 212 -19.71 -7.80 11.32
CA PHE A 212 -18.42 -7.75 10.67
C PHE A 212 -18.49 -7.34 9.19
N LEU A 213 -19.45 -7.89 8.42
CA LEU A 213 -19.62 -7.52 7.02
C LEU A 213 -19.86 -6.01 6.84
N ARG A 214 -20.72 -5.42 7.68
CA ARG A 214 -21.00 -3.97 7.65
C ARG A 214 -19.78 -3.17 8.07
N LEU A 215 -19.13 -3.57 9.17
CA LEU A 215 -17.94 -2.92 9.68
C LEU A 215 -16.81 -2.94 8.65
N PHE A 216 -16.53 -4.10 8.10
CA PHE A 216 -15.47 -4.30 7.12
C PHE A 216 -15.72 -3.47 5.85
N SER A 217 -16.94 -3.53 5.30
CA SER A 217 -17.29 -2.76 4.10
C SER A 217 -17.29 -1.25 4.33
N ALA A 218 -17.70 -0.79 5.53
CA ALA A 218 -17.66 0.62 5.89
C ALA A 218 -16.21 1.16 5.99
N HIS A 219 -15.26 0.31 6.43
CA HIS A 219 -13.85 0.71 6.62
C HIS A 219 -12.99 0.45 5.38
N THR A 220 -13.28 -0.57 4.57
CA THR A 220 -12.44 -0.94 3.43
C THR A 220 -13.02 -0.53 2.06
N GLY A 221 -14.29 -0.18 2.01
CA GLY A 221 -15.01 0.02 0.74
C GLY A 221 -15.26 -1.28 -0.04
N TYR A 222 -14.84 -2.44 0.49
CA TYR A 222 -14.95 -3.74 -0.17
C TYR A 222 -15.79 -4.72 0.63
N THR A 223 -16.41 -5.67 -0.07
CA THR A 223 -16.92 -6.86 0.62
C THR A 223 -15.73 -7.74 1.05
N VAL A 224 -15.89 -8.49 2.14
CA VAL A 224 -14.87 -9.42 2.66
C VAL A 224 -14.37 -10.38 1.59
N THR A 225 -15.30 -10.96 0.81
CA THR A 225 -14.93 -11.90 -0.28
C THR A 225 -14.12 -11.23 -1.38
N ARG A 226 -14.49 -10.01 -1.76
CA ARG A 226 -13.77 -9.24 -2.78
C ARG A 226 -12.35 -8.93 -2.30
N TYR A 227 -12.21 -8.51 -1.05
CA TYR A 227 -10.91 -8.19 -0.47
C TYR A 227 -10.02 -9.44 -0.33
N LEU A 228 -10.57 -10.58 0.11
CA LEU A 228 -9.85 -11.86 0.15
C LEU A 228 -9.36 -12.29 -1.23
N ASN A 229 -10.19 -12.10 -2.27
CA ASN A 229 -9.79 -12.42 -3.63
C ASN A 229 -8.66 -11.51 -4.14
N LEU A 230 -8.65 -10.22 -3.77
CA LEU A 230 -7.54 -9.31 -4.02
C LEU A 230 -6.24 -9.88 -3.44
N LEU A 231 -6.22 -10.17 -2.14
CA LEU A 231 -5.06 -10.73 -1.45
C LEU A 231 -4.54 -12.02 -2.11
N ARG A 232 -5.47 -12.88 -2.53
CA ARG A 232 -5.13 -14.13 -3.24
C ARG A 232 -4.53 -13.89 -4.61
N CYS A 233 -5.05 -12.91 -5.37
CA CYS A 233 -4.53 -12.56 -6.69
C CYS A 233 -3.12 -11.98 -6.62
N ASP A 234 -2.81 -11.16 -5.64
CA ASP A 234 -1.48 -10.61 -5.44
C ASP A 234 -0.46 -11.70 -5.12
N ARG A 235 -0.79 -12.59 -4.18
CA ARG A 235 0.05 -13.76 -3.91
C ARG A 235 0.22 -14.63 -5.15
N ALA A 236 -0.87 -14.80 -5.93
CA ALA A 236 -0.83 -15.58 -7.16
C ALA A 236 0.13 -14.97 -8.19
N LYS A 237 0.13 -13.66 -8.36
CA LYS A 237 1.07 -12.95 -9.24
C LYS A 237 2.52 -13.25 -8.86
N GLN A 238 2.87 -13.14 -7.58
CA GLN A 238 4.21 -13.44 -7.07
C GLN A 238 4.62 -14.91 -7.34
N LEU A 239 3.72 -15.87 -7.09
CA LEU A 239 3.98 -17.28 -7.34
C LEU A 239 4.16 -17.59 -8.84
N LEU A 240 3.38 -16.96 -9.71
CA LEU A 240 3.52 -17.11 -11.16
C LEU A 240 4.84 -16.52 -11.65
N LEU A 241 5.25 -15.35 -11.17
CA LEU A 241 6.54 -14.74 -11.46
C LEU A 241 7.71 -15.62 -10.99
N SER A 242 7.59 -16.27 -9.82
CA SER A 242 8.59 -17.21 -9.31
C SER A 242 8.60 -18.58 -10.02
N GLY A 243 7.72 -18.79 -11.00
CA GLY A 243 7.72 -19.96 -11.85
C GLY A 243 6.75 -21.07 -11.49
N CYS A 244 5.86 -20.87 -10.51
CA CYS A 244 4.80 -21.84 -10.22
C CYS A 244 3.85 -22.00 -11.42
N THR A 245 3.31 -23.19 -11.61
CA THR A 245 2.28 -23.43 -12.62
C THR A 245 0.95 -22.78 -12.21
N VAL A 246 0.08 -22.49 -13.16
CA VAL A 246 -1.27 -21.94 -12.91
C VAL A 246 -2.06 -22.82 -11.95
N LYS A 247 -1.94 -24.15 -12.07
CA LYS A 247 -2.64 -25.11 -11.21
C LYS A 247 -2.12 -25.06 -9.76
N GLU A 248 -0.81 -25.10 -9.57
CA GLU A 248 -0.18 -25.01 -8.26
C GLU A 248 -0.50 -23.67 -7.59
N THR A 249 -0.40 -22.57 -8.35
CA THR A 249 -0.71 -21.24 -7.88
C THR A 249 -2.15 -21.13 -7.38
N ALA A 250 -3.13 -21.64 -8.12
CA ALA A 250 -4.52 -21.64 -7.70
C ALA A 250 -4.70 -22.34 -6.34
N VAL A 251 -4.10 -23.52 -6.17
CA VAL A 251 -4.16 -24.28 -4.91
C VAL A 251 -3.47 -23.54 -3.76
N LEU A 252 -2.25 -23.05 -3.97
CA LEU A 252 -1.47 -22.32 -2.98
C LEU A 252 -2.12 -21.01 -2.52
N CYS A 253 -2.96 -20.42 -3.38
CA CYS A 253 -3.75 -19.24 -3.06
C CYS A 253 -5.16 -19.55 -2.55
N GLY A 254 -5.50 -20.82 -2.29
CA GLY A 254 -6.78 -21.22 -1.70
C GLY A 254 -7.98 -21.13 -2.66
N PHE A 255 -7.75 -21.21 -3.97
CA PHE A 255 -8.82 -21.36 -4.95
C PHE A 255 -9.14 -22.84 -5.17
N GLU A 256 -10.38 -23.25 -4.93
CA GLU A 256 -10.83 -24.64 -5.13
C GLU A 256 -11.06 -24.96 -6.62
N ASN A 257 -11.26 -23.96 -7.45
CA ASN A 257 -11.59 -24.12 -8.88
C ASN A 257 -10.70 -23.22 -9.74
N ILE A 258 -9.98 -23.84 -10.68
CA ILE A 258 -9.04 -23.14 -11.56
C ILE A 258 -9.76 -22.17 -12.52
N SER A 259 -10.97 -22.52 -12.99
CA SER A 259 -11.75 -21.63 -13.87
C SER A 259 -12.19 -20.37 -13.11
N TYR A 260 -12.62 -20.53 -11.85
CA TYR A 260 -12.94 -19.40 -10.99
C TYR A 260 -11.70 -18.56 -10.68
N PHE A 261 -10.57 -19.20 -10.35
CA PHE A 261 -9.27 -18.52 -10.19
C PHE A 261 -8.93 -17.67 -11.41
N THR A 262 -8.95 -18.27 -12.61
CA THR A 262 -8.62 -17.58 -13.87
C THR A 262 -9.51 -16.37 -14.12
N LYS A 263 -10.82 -16.52 -13.88
CA LYS A 263 -11.78 -15.41 -14.02
C LYS A 263 -11.49 -14.29 -13.01
N VAL A 264 -11.30 -14.65 -11.74
CA VAL A 264 -11.01 -13.68 -10.67
C VAL A 264 -9.68 -13.00 -10.95
N PHE A 265 -8.62 -13.75 -11.23
CA PHE A 265 -7.30 -13.21 -11.52
C PHE A 265 -7.33 -12.20 -12.68
N LYS A 266 -7.98 -12.57 -13.82
CA LYS A 266 -8.15 -11.65 -14.94
C LYS A 266 -8.94 -10.39 -14.56
N THR A 267 -9.97 -10.51 -13.72
CA THR A 267 -10.77 -9.37 -13.27
C THR A 267 -9.94 -8.38 -12.46
N TYR A 268 -8.97 -8.86 -11.66
CA TYR A 268 -8.17 -8.02 -10.77
C TYR A 268 -6.85 -7.55 -11.38
N THR A 269 -6.24 -8.35 -12.27
CA THR A 269 -4.93 -8.04 -12.85
C THR A 269 -4.98 -7.60 -14.31
N GLY A 270 -6.13 -7.71 -14.97
CA GLY A 270 -6.27 -7.48 -16.41
C GLY A 270 -5.72 -8.62 -17.28
N LEU A 271 -4.85 -9.48 -16.74
CA LEU A 271 -4.13 -10.55 -17.44
C LEU A 271 -4.70 -11.93 -17.10
N LEU A 272 -4.54 -12.88 -18.02
CA LEU A 272 -4.73 -14.28 -17.67
C LEU A 272 -3.52 -14.80 -16.87
N PRO A 273 -3.72 -15.77 -15.93
CA PRO A 273 -2.59 -16.33 -15.16
C PRO A 273 -1.45 -16.88 -16.02
N GLY A 274 -1.77 -17.42 -17.21
CA GLY A 274 -0.78 -17.93 -18.14
C GLY A 274 -0.02 -16.86 -18.93
N GLU A 275 -0.49 -15.62 -18.91
CA GLU A 275 0.13 -14.47 -19.58
C GLU A 275 1.17 -13.76 -18.69
N VAL A 276 1.21 -14.09 -17.40
CA VAL A 276 2.21 -13.55 -16.49
C VAL A 276 3.57 -14.10 -16.89
N LYS A 277 4.45 -13.20 -17.38
CA LYS A 277 5.79 -13.57 -17.84
C LYS A 277 6.67 -13.91 -16.64
N ARG A 278 7.45 -14.98 -16.78
CA ARG A 278 8.53 -15.32 -15.86
C ARG A 278 9.70 -14.37 -16.14
N ASN A 279 10.26 -13.78 -15.10
CA ASN A 279 11.54 -13.07 -15.19
C ASN A 279 12.69 -14.07 -15.31
#